data_e14103f65830093e04f51604588c7652
#
_entry.id   e14103f65830093e04f51604588c7652
#
_cell.length_a   1.000
_cell.length_b   1.000
_cell.length_c   1.000
_cell.angle_alpha   90.00
_cell.angle_beta   90.00
_cell.angle_gamma   90.00
#
_symmetry.space_group_name_H-M   'P 1'
#
loop_
_entity.id
_entity.type
_entity.pdbx_description
1 polymer ?
#
loop_
_entity_poly.entity_id
_entity_poly.type
_entity_poly.pdbx_seq_one_letter_code
_entity_poly.pdbx_strand_id
1 'polypeptide(L)'
;NQPPVDYKLNVTTSHKQKTDMQVGSTDPVGDVIHADNGGSAIKETLNGTAIIHYENGPYLPAKSVSKPISFSSNGDTQLDDLASPKDFGMKYWAEGSYWIDIQVPKQGRMQAAVDTADRDPAESWKVSSVPPEPPVKKIEDGVSADRMTNRTTITYGTGRGGYEMRFRDVIEPNGVEYSVDNYRLIDRTDDNRDVSGEFEITWDKASNTVSAARSADKGEMPMDHVYEFSFDVTVSKPSDFQQVKDHAWGQWNHEPEADAGKKQFDTWRPNPDKSWIRLNAKGQWEAVIDPKETNRTGADDMTLLDGDRVASVVNGTIAKNLIQAPETLTLTDDWSAADYLFDADDKSKIRVYEADAGTDRESSVTDIANHGRDVTDQWTITMEGTTVTATAGQTYREGLKGLKTAKQVTLLIPGKAAYANGKGTGQVRDDFGKQSSDELSFCTAPDGKALTNKGSQSVNTHTIPTNEPKICGYIPPVVKDVVGESSQGGDQASVD
;
A
#
# COMPACT_ATOMS: atom_id res chain seq x y z
N ASN A 1 52.29 36.99 70.64
CA ASN A 1 51.22 36.24 69.94
C ASN A 1 50.01 37.11 69.81
N GLN A 2 49.77 37.69 68.60
CA GLN A 2 48.48 38.32 68.27
C GLN A 2 47.39 37.27 68.28
N PRO A 3 46.21 37.60 68.88
CA PRO A 3 45.13 36.64 68.91
C PRO A 3 44.72 36.30 67.47
N PRO A 4 44.26 35.12 67.20
CA PRO A 4 43.79 34.71 65.90
C PRO A 4 42.67 35.65 65.38
N VAL A 5 42.82 36.18 64.16
CA VAL A 5 41.82 37.10 63.57
C VAL A 5 40.80 36.32 62.81
N ASP A 6 39.52 36.55 63.13
CA ASP A 6 38.42 36.03 62.34
C ASP A 6 38.29 36.80 61.04
N TYR A 7 37.85 36.13 59.96
CA TYR A 7 37.69 36.72 58.65
C TYR A 7 36.27 36.57 58.11
N LYS A 8 35.90 37.43 57.17
CA LYS A 8 34.67 37.30 56.40
C LYS A 8 34.99 36.54 55.15
N LEU A 9 34.40 35.35 55.01
CA LEU A 9 34.59 34.53 53.85
C LEU A 9 33.70 35.04 52.70
N ASN A 10 34.28 35.22 51.51
CA ASN A 10 33.55 35.43 50.26
C ASN A 10 33.76 34.23 49.37
N VAL A 11 32.69 33.68 48.85
CA VAL A 11 32.73 32.52 47.96
C VAL A 11 31.99 32.89 46.66
N THR A 12 32.66 32.71 45.52
CA THR A 12 32.05 32.68 44.24
C THR A 12 32.37 31.32 43.58
N THR A 13 31.51 30.87 42.74
CA THR A 13 31.64 29.53 42.14
C THR A 13 31.34 29.61 40.64
N SER A 14 31.87 28.66 39.90
CA SER A 14 31.58 28.51 38.46
C SER A 14 31.62 27.05 38.04
N HIS A 15 30.54 26.61 37.42
CA HIS A 15 30.44 25.23 36.99
C HIS A 15 31.43 24.92 35.83
N LYS A 16 31.80 23.64 35.72
CA LYS A 16 32.74 23.15 34.69
C LYS A 16 32.09 22.61 33.44
N GLN A 17 30.77 22.49 33.45
CA GLN A 17 30.01 21.91 32.33
C GLN A 17 29.90 22.89 31.16
N LYS A 18 29.66 22.32 29.95
CA LYS A 18 29.24 23.14 28.80
C LYS A 18 27.84 23.70 29.08
N THR A 19 27.57 24.93 28.64
CA THR A 19 26.31 25.62 28.89
C THR A 19 25.14 24.94 28.15
N ASP A 20 25.41 24.26 27.03
CA ASP A 20 24.46 23.66 26.11
C ASP A 20 24.66 22.15 25.95
N MET A 21 24.73 21.44 27.05
CA MET A 21 24.85 19.98 27.04
C MET A 21 23.61 19.33 26.37
N GLN A 22 23.85 18.19 25.77
CA GLN A 22 22.79 17.38 25.16
C GLN A 22 22.53 16.10 25.93
N VAL A 23 21.30 15.63 25.90
CA VAL A 23 20.94 14.32 26.45
C VAL A 23 21.86 13.24 25.89
N GLY A 24 22.34 12.36 26.77
CA GLY A 24 23.24 11.26 26.43
C GLY A 24 24.60 11.35 27.06
N SER A 25 25.02 12.53 27.54
CA SER A 25 26.25 12.68 28.30
C SER A 25 26.16 11.94 29.65
N THR A 26 27.21 11.20 29.97
CA THR A 26 27.40 10.53 31.29
C THR A 26 28.52 11.13 32.09
N ASP A 27 29.19 12.15 31.58
CA ASP A 27 30.33 12.77 32.25
C ASP A 27 29.93 13.37 33.59
N PRO A 28 30.73 13.18 34.66
CA PRO A 28 30.47 13.81 35.95
C PRO A 28 30.45 15.33 35.81
N VAL A 29 29.65 15.97 36.66
CA VAL A 29 29.64 17.44 36.74
C VAL A 29 30.66 17.88 37.79
N GLY A 30 31.21 19.06 37.58
CA GLY A 30 32.20 19.65 38.48
C GLY A 30 31.96 21.14 38.71
N ASP A 31 32.75 21.67 39.62
CA ASP A 31 32.66 23.09 40.02
C ASP A 31 34.03 23.64 40.35
N VAL A 32 34.18 24.95 40.34
CA VAL A 32 35.35 25.66 40.83
C VAL A 32 34.91 26.62 41.89
N ILE A 33 35.45 26.47 43.10
CA ILE A 33 35.20 27.37 44.22
C ILE A 33 36.31 28.41 44.32
N HIS A 34 35.92 29.68 44.18
CA HIS A 34 36.81 30.81 44.41
C HIS A 34 36.54 31.37 45.82
N ALA A 35 37.48 31.16 46.72
CA ALA A 35 37.32 31.63 48.08
C ALA A 35 38.29 32.80 48.39
N ASP A 36 37.77 33.80 49.10
CA ASP A 36 38.56 34.91 49.58
C ASP A 36 38.25 35.17 51.05
N ASN A 37 39.27 35.18 51.88
CA ASN A 37 39.17 35.42 53.31
C ASN A 37 39.41 36.90 53.69
N GLY A 38 39.17 37.83 52.78
CA GLY A 38 39.33 39.24 53.03
C GLY A 38 40.76 39.76 53.04
N GLY A 39 41.63 39.08 52.27
CA GLY A 39 43.07 39.44 52.16
C GLY A 39 43.90 38.99 53.34
N SER A 40 43.37 38.19 54.25
CA SER A 40 44.11 37.59 55.37
C SER A 40 45.11 36.54 54.88
N ALA A 41 46.24 36.41 55.50
CA ALA A 41 47.21 35.37 55.22
C ALA A 41 46.77 33.97 55.70
N ILE A 42 45.64 33.84 56.30
CA ILE A 42 45.09 32.59 56.81
C ILE A 42 44.59 31.73 55.66
N LYS A 43 45.03 30.49 55.67
CA LYS A 43 44.59 29.48 54.73
C LYS A 43 44.07 28.28 55.46
N GLU A 44 42.78 28.19 55.64
CA GLU A 44 42.11 27.06 56.32
C GLU A 44 41.50 26.13 55.31
N THR A 45 41.42 24.81 55.65
CA THR A 45 40.55 23.89 54.94
C THR A 45 39.16 23.94 55.55
N LEU A 46 38.19 24.30 54.71
CA LEU A 46 36.79 24.41 55.09
C LEU A 46 35.99 23.25 54.56
N ASN A 47 34.96 22.86 55.31
CA ASN A 47 34.02 21.83 54.89
C ASN A 47 32.65 22.45 54.60
N GLY A 48 32.03 22.03 53.50
CA GLY A 48 30.72 22.51 53.13
C GLY A 48 29.90 21.42 52.42
N THR A 49 28.82 21.83 51.88
CA THR A 49 27.93 20.97 51.09
C THR A 49 27.66 21.64 49.75
N ALA A 50 27.85 20.85 48.65
CA ALA A 50 27.35 21.23 47.35
C ALA A 50 25.99 20.57 47.15
N ILE A 51 25.01 21.36 46.73
CA ILE A 51 23.68 20.88 46.41
C ILE A 51 23.50 21.05 44.91
N ILE A 52 23.37 19.93 44.22
CA ILE A 52 23.13 19.90 42.76
C ILE A 52 21.64 19.74 42.54
N HIS A 53 21.03 20.70 41.86
CA HIS A 53 19.61 20.74 41.61
C HIS A 53 19.31 20.36 40.17
N TYR A 54 18.17 19.66 39.96
CA TYR A 54 17.55 19.37 38.70
C TYR A 54 16.11 19.83 38.74
N GLU A 55 15.66 20.59 37.70
CA GLU A 55 14.31 21.14 37.60
C GLU A 55 13.94 21.37 36.14
N ASN A 56 12.67 21.62 35.90
CA ASN A 56 12.12 21.97 34.58
C ASN A 56 12.35 20.87 33.53
N GLY A 57 12.48 19.62 33.94
CA GLY A 57 12.40 18.50 33.03
C GLY A 57 10.96 18.27 32.58
N PRO A 58 10.71 18.07 31.29
CA PRO A 58 9.35 17.88 30.80
C PRO A 58 8.69 16.58 31.26
N TYR A 59 9.49 15.59 31.66
CA TYR A 59 8.99 14.23 31.96
C TYR A 59 9.42 13.70 33.33
N LEU A 60 10.44 14.26 33.93
CA LEU A 60 10.96 13.81 35.23
C LEU A 60 10.72 14.88 36.30
N PRO A 61 10.45 14.47 37.55
CA PRO A 61 10.28 15.42 38.66
C PRO A 61 11.58 16.08 39.03
N ALA A 62 11.48 17.27 39.65
CA ALA A 62 12.62 17.95 40.25
C ALA A 62 13.28 17.10 41.31
N LYS A 63 14.61 17.17 41.39
CA LYS A 63 15.42 16.42 42.38
C LYS A 63 16.65 17.21 42.72
N SER A 64 17.08 17.09 43.96
CA SER A 64 18.35 17.65 44.46
C SER A 64 19.20 16.56 45.09
N VAL A 65 20.50 16.70 44.92
CA VAL A 65 21.52 15.78 45.49
C VAL A 65 22.53 16.60 46.24
N SER A 66 22.83 16.20 47.49
CA SER A 66 23.81 16.85 48.33
C SER A 66 25.10 16.06 48.39
N LYS A 67 26.24 16.73 48.27
CA LYS A 67 27.58 16.15 48.30
C LYS A 67 28.46 16.92 49.31
N PRO A 68 29.19 16.24 50.18
CA PRO A 68 30.17 16.90 51.03
C PRO A 68 31.35 17.41 50.18
N ILE A 69 31.83 18.58 50.51
CA ILE A 69 32.96 19.21 49.83
C ILE A 69 33.98 19.75 50.87
N SER A 70 35.23 19.86 50.44
CA SER A 70 36.30 20.51 51.16
C SER A 70 37.03 21.49 50.22
N PHE A 71 37.36 22.64 50.69
CA PHE A 71 38.05 23.65 49.91
C PHE A 71 38.93 24.57 50.79
N SER A 72 39.84 25.32 50.16
CA SER A 72 40.67 26.27 50.85
C SER A 72 39.93 27.57 51.08
N SER A 73 40.11 28.20 52.24
CA SER A 73 39.56 29.52 52.52
C SER A 73 40.18 30.64 51.67
N ASN A 74 41.22 30.36 50.93
CA ASN A 74 41.87 31.36 50.07
C ASN A 74 42.34 30.71 48.75
N GLY A 75 41.85 31.25 47.61
CA GLY A 75 42.18 30.80 46.29
C GLY A 75 41.13 29.87 45.69
N ASP A 76 41.52 29.23 44.59
CA ASP A 76 40.66 28.33 43.82
C ASP A 76 40.80 26.88 44.29
N THR A 77 39.66 26.23 44.38
CA THR A 77 39.60 24.77 44.60
C THR A 77 38.78 24.17 43.47
N GLN A 78 39.40 23.19 42.79
CA GLN A 78 38.76 22.41 41.74
C GLN A 78 37.96 21.24 42.36
N LEU A 79 36.69 21.17 42.07
CA LEU A 79 35.82 20.06 42.42
C LEU A 79 35.52 19.26 41.16
N ASP A 80 36.30 18.20 40.93
CA ASP A 80 36.06 17.28 39.85
C ASP A 80 35.16 16.14 40.31
N ASP A 81 34.42 15.53 39.40
CA ASP A 81 33.57 14.37 39.68
C ASP A 81 32.62 14.58 40.90
N LEU A 82 32.04 15.77 40.98
CA LEU A 82 31.17 16.15 42.10
C LEU A 82 29.88 15.34 42.13
N ALA A 83 29.24 15.12 40.98
CA ALA A 83 28.08 14.27 40.88
C ALA A 83 28.01 13.62 39.49
N SER A 84 27.31 12.49 39.39
CA SER A 84 27.07 11.76 38.16
C SER A 84 25.57 11.54 37.96
N PRO A 85 25.11 11.14 36.76
CA PRO A 85 23.71 10.83 36.52
C PRO A 85 23.14 9.82 37.53
N LYS A 86 23.96 8.84 37.96
CA LYS A 86 23.59 7.83 38.94
C LYS A 86 23.07 8.40 40.25
N ASP A 87 23.63 9.50 40.71
CA ASP A 87 23.20 10.21 41.91
C ASP A 87 21.75 10.70 41.83
N PHE A 88 21.28 10.96 40.62
CA PHE A 88 19.90 11.36 40.33
C PHE A 88 18.99 10.19 39.90
N GLY A 89 19.53 8.94 39.91
CA GLY A 89 18.79 7.79 39.38
C GLY A 89 18.63 7.80 37.87
N MET A 90 19.51 8.48 37.15
CA MET A 90 19.52 8.63 35.71
C MET A 90 20.61 7.78 35.07
N LYS A 91 20.40 7.25 33.87
CA LYS A 91 21.44 6.60 33.07
C LYS A 91 22.42 7.59 32.45
N TYR A 92 21.93 8.75 32.06
CA TYR A 92 22.65 9.89 31.51
C TYR A 92 21.92 11.14 31.93
N TRP A 93 22.53 12.30 31.76
CA TRP A 93 21.91 13.59 32.09
C TRP A 93 20.64 13.80 31.28
N ALA A 94 19.51 13.89 31.97
CA ALA A 94 18.20 14.11 31.36
C ALA A 94 18.00 15.58 30.97
N GLU A 95 17.12 15.83 30.02
CA GLU A 95 16.68 17.17 29.64
C GLU A 95 16.15 17.95 30.84
N GLY A 96 16.63 19.17 31.01
CA GLY A 96 16.19 20.06 32.07
C GLY A 96 17.21 21.11 32.43
N SER A 97 16.96 21.80 33.54
CA SER A 97 17.82 22.84 34.11
C SER A 97 18.53 22.30 35.34
N TYR A 98 19.81 22.61 35.44
CA TYR A 98 20.67 22.19 36.53
C TYR A 98 21.41 23.40 37.08
N TRP A 99 21.66 23.39 38.41
CA TRP A 99 22.52 24.39 39.03
C TRP A 99 23.12 23.83 40.33
N ILE A 100 24.18 24.47 40.82
CA ILE A 100 24.88 24.08 42.06
C ILE A 100 24.81 25.23 43.04
N ASP A 101 24.39 24.93 44.25
CA ASP A 101 24.51 25.83 45.42
C ASP A 101 25.56 25.28 46.36
N ILE A 102 26.35 26.16 46.99
CA ILE A 102 27.34 25.82 47.99
C ILE A 102 26.92 26.39 49.33
N GLN A 103 26.85 25.55 50.34
CA GLN A 103 26.54 25.92 51.70
C GLN A 103 27.77 25.66 52.59
N VAL A 104 28.22 26.65 53.31
CA VAL A 104 29.37 26.59 54.19
C VAL A 104 28.94 27.00 55.58
N PRO A 105 28.87 26.09 56.58
CA PRO A 105 28.55 26.47 57.95
C PRO A 105 29.71 27.26 58.58
N LYS A 106 29.38 28.08 59.54
CA LYS A 106 30.40 28.79 60.31
C LYS A 106 31.33 27.79 60.97
N GLN A 107 32.63 27.93 60.76
CA GLN A 107 33.66 27.05 61.25
C GLN A 107 35.02 27.75 61.27
N GLY A 108 35.99 27.18 62.00
CA GLY A 108 37.33 27.75 62.07
C GLY A 108 37.29 29.21 62.48
N ARG A 109 37.93 30.09 61.69
CA ARG A 109 37.97 31.55 61.94
C ARG A 109 36.96 32.34 61.12
N MET A 110 35.97 31.66 60.52
CA MET A 110 34.91 32.34 59.84
C MET A 110 34.05 33.18 60.80
N GLN A 111 33.70 34.38 60.41
CA GLN A 111 32.79 35.27 61.16
C GLN A 111 31.33 34.79 61.07
N ALA A 112 30.95 34.21 59.95
CA ALA A 112 29.59 33.78 59.70
C ALA A 112 29.54 32.62 58.69
N ALA A 113 28.41 31.91 58.61
CA ALA A 113 28.11 30.95 57.55
C ALA A 113 27.98 31.68 56.24
N VAL A 114 28.24 30.95 55.13
CA VAL A 114 28.09 31.47 53.75
C VAL A 114 27.31 30.48 52.90
N ASP A 115 26.33 31.02 52.18
CA ASP A 115 25.60 30.32 51.16
C ASP A 115 25.74 31.10 49.83
N THR A 116 25.98 30.40 48.72
CA THR A 116 25.98 30.98 47.40
C THR A 116 24.56 31.35 46.96
N ALA A 117 24.43 32.27 46.01
CA ALA A 117 23.13 32.67 45.49
C ALA A 117 22.43 31.51 44.76
N ASP A 118 21.13 31.36 45.01
CA ASP A 118 20.29 30.41 44.30
C ASP A 118 20.21 30.75 42.80
N ARG A 119 20.36 29.75 41.97
CA ARG A 119 20.25 29.84 40.50
C ARG A 119 21.20 30.89 39.87
N ASP A 120 22.37 31.03 40.42
CA ASP A 120 23.41 31.88 39.82
C ASP A 120 23.68 31.40 38.36
N PRO A 121 23.66 32.31 37.39
CA PRO A 121 24.01 31.97 35.99
C PRO A 121 25.38 31.26 35.85
N ALA A 122 26.37 31.64 36.67
CA ALA A 122 27.69 31.01 36.68
C ALA A 122 27.67 29.57 37.18
N GLU A 123 26.61 29.15 37.82
CA GLU A 123 26.40 27.82 38.40
C GLU A 123 25.33 27.04 37.69
N SER A 124 24.73 27.59 36.64
CA SER A 124 23.59 27.00 35.96
C SER A 124 23.95 26.54 34.56
N TRP A 125 23.41 25.42 34.17
CA TRP A 125 23.51 24.91 32.80
C TRP A 125 22.23 24.19 32.42
N LYS A 126 22.04 23.93 31.10
CA LYS A 126 20.91 23.21 30.55
C LYS A 126 21.38 21.96 29.82
N VAL A 127 20.55 20.95 29.86
CA VAL A 127 20.67 19.76 29.04
C VAL A 127 19.46 19.72 28.11
N SER A 128 19.71 19.70 26.82
CA SER A 128 18.67 19.73 25.79
C SER A 128 18.48 18.36 25.16
N SER A 129 17.24 18.03 24.86
CA SER A 129 16.91 16.88 24.01
C SER A 129 17.42 17.11 22.58
N VAL A 130 17.54 16.03 21.83
CA VAL A 130 17.95 16.04 20.44
C VAL A 130 16.84 15.42 19.59
N PRO A 131 16.05 16.26 18.88
CA PRO A 131 15.02 15.76 17.99
C PRO A 131 15.62 14.92 16.87
N PRO A 132 14.89 13.90 16.38
CA PRO A 132 15.28 13.15 15.20
C PRO A 132 15.08 13.98 13.93
N GLU A 133 15.67 13.52 12.83
CA GLU A 133 15.33 13.99 11.50
C GLU A 133 13.83 13.73 11.20
N PRO A 134 13.22 14.47 10.27
CA PRO A 134 11.83 14.24 9.87
C PRO A 134 11.57 12.79 9.48
N PRO A 135 10.37 12.25 9.75
CA PRO A 135 10.03 10.90 9.34
C PRO A 135 9.98 10.76 7.82
N VAL A 136 10.11 9.54 7.32
CA VAL A 136 10.08 9.24 5.90
C VAL A 136 9.02 8.20 5.62
N LYS A 137 8.09 8.53 4.73
CA LYS A 137 7.06 7.63 4.23
C LYS A 137 7.52 6.92 2.97
N LYS A 138 7.25 5.63 2.90
CA LYS A 138 7.42 4.80 1.70
C LYS A 138 6.18 3.98 1.47
N ILE A 139 5.92 3.67 0.22
CA ILE A 139 4.93 2.68 -0.21
C ILE A 139 5.58 1.76 -1.24
N GLU A 140 4.94 0.63 -1.51
CA GLU A 140 5.32 -0.20 -2.65
C GLU A 140 4.91 0.51 -3.94
N ASP A 141 5.84 0.64 -4.89
CA ASP A 141 5.56 1.24 -6.20
C ASP A 141 4.83 0.25 -7.09
N GLY A 142 3.81 0.73 -7.82
CA GLY A 142 3.10 -0.04 -8.82
C GLY A 142 1.63 -0.31 -8.49
N VAL A 143 1.13 -1.41 -9.01
CA VAL A 143 -0.27 -1.81 -8.93
C VAL A 143 -0.38 -3.16 -8.24
N SER A 144 -1.26 -3.27 -7.24
CA SER A 144 -1.56 -4.56 -6.62
C SER A 144 -2.46 -5.39 -7.54
N ALA A 145 -2.09 -6.64 -7.74
CA ALA A 145 -2.81 -7.53 -8.66
C ALA A 145 -4.04 -8.20 -8.03
N ASP A 146 -4.08 -8.36 -6.71
CA ASP A 146 -5.06 -9.23 -6.08
C ASP A 146 -6.07 -8.53 -5.18
N ARG A 147 -5.63 -7.92 -4.08
CA ARG A 147 -6.53 -7.36 -3.06
C ARG A 147 -6.67 -5.86 -3.12
N MET A 148 -6.13 -5.23 -4.13
CA MET A 148 -6.05 -3.77 -4.21
C MET A 148 -5.39 -3.16 -2.98
N THR A 149 -4.38 -3.86 -2.49
CA THR A 149 -3.70 -3.57 -1.22
C THR A 149 -2.29 -3.08 -1.48
N ASN A 150 -1.88 -2.06 -0.74
CA ASN A 150 -0.51 -1.57 -0.75
C ASN A 150 0.03 -1.45 0.68
N ARG A 151 1.30 -1.78 0.86
CA ARG A 151 1.98 -1.64 2.15
C ARG A 151 2.57 -0.25 2.30
N THR A 152 2.17 0.46 3.35
CA THR A 152 2.71 1.76 3.74
C THR A 152 3.68 1.57 4.89
N THR A 153 4.82 2.27 4.82
CA THR A 153 5.86 2.23 5.85
C THR A 153 6.31 3.65 6.17
N ILE A 154 6.34 4.00 7.46
CA ILE A 154 6.84 5.28 7.96
C ILE A 154 7.98 5.00 8.93
N THR A 155 9.16 5.53 8.63
CA THR A 155 10.33 5.42 9.50
C THR A 155 10.59 6.73 10.22
N TYR A 156 10.90 6.64 11.53
CA TYR A 156 11.17 7.79 12.36
C TYR A 156 12.24 7.47 13.39
N GLY A 157 13.20 8.37 13.54
CA GLY A 157 14.22 8.26 14.58
C GLY A 157 13.66 8.55 15.96
N THR A 158 14.26 7.95 16.99
CA THR A 158 13.88 8.18 18.40
C THR A 158 14.55 9.42 19.00
N GLY A 159 15.60 9.97 18.37
CA GLY A 159 16.36 11.10 18.90
C GLY A 159 17.02 10.78 20.23
N ARG A 160 17.20 11.80 21.05
CA ARG A 160 17.72 11.69 22.41
C ARG A 160 16.85 12.49 23.37
N GLY A 161 16.39 11.86 24.44
CA GLY A 161 15.42 12.47 25.33
C GLY A 161 13.99 12.42 24.79
N GLY A 162 13.68 11.40 24.00
CA GLY A 162 12.35 11.15 23.45
C GLY A 162 11.49 10.32 24.40
N TYR A 163 10.27 10.77 24.64
CA TYR A 163 9.27 10.07 25.47
C TYR A 163 7.99 9.83 24.71
N GLU A 164 7.57 10.79 23.90
CA GLU A 164 6.35 10.75 23.10
C GLU A 164 6.69 10.67 21.63
N MET A 165 5.97 9.84 20.90
CA MET A 165 6.09 9.71 19.46
C MET A 165 4.71 9.43 18.87
N ARG A 166 4.38 10.09 17.77
CA ARG A 166 3.14 9.87 17.05
C ARG A 166 3.41 9.76 15.56
N PHE A 167 2.82 8.73 14.96
CA PHE A 167 2.67 8.60 13.52
C PHE A 167 1.23 8.92 13.15
N ARG A 168 1.04 9.68 12.10
CA ARG A 168 -0.28 10.01 11.56
C ARG A 168 -0.24 9.91 10.04
N ASP A 169 -1.16 9.16 9.45
CA ASP A 169 -1.31 8.99 8.02
C ASP A 169 -2.76 9.22 7.62
N VAL A 170 -3.00 10.10 6.65
CA VAL A 170 -4.33 10.43 6.16
C VAL A 170 -4.46 10.00 4.72
N ILE A 171 -5.41 9.10 4.46
CA ILE A 171 -5.74 8.66 3.12
C ILE A 171 -6.73 9.65 2.51
N GLU A 172 -6.38 10.20 1.36
CA GLU A 172 -7.20 11.22 0.69
C GLU A 172 -8.52 10.60 0.21
N PRO A 173 -9.69 11.20 0.53
CA PRO A 173 -10.97 10.71 0.08
C PRO A 173 -11.07 10.74 -1.44
N ASN A 174 -11.53 9.66 -2.05
CA ASN A 174 -11.78 9.57 -3.50
C ASN A 174 -13.09 8.86 -3.83
N GLY A 175 -14.03 8.81 -2.90
CA GLY A 175 -15.33 8.18 -3.09
C GLY A 175 -15.34 6.67 -2.91
N VAL A 176 -14.23 6.06 -2.48
CA VAL A 176 -14.16 4.63 -2.18
C VAL A 176 -13.98 4.38 -0.69
N GLU A 177 -14.28 3.18 -0.29
CA GLU A 177 -14.12 2.71 1.07
C GLU A 177 -12.77 2.03 1.25
N TYR A 178 -12.03 2.43 2.28
CA TYR A 178 -10.75 1.84 2.64
C TYR A 178 -10.88 0.97 3.88
N SER A 179 -10.03 -0.05 3.96
CA SER A 179 -9.72 -0.74 5.20
C SER A 179 -8.22 -0.69 5.45
N VAL A 180 -7.86 -0.70 6.73
CA VAL A 180 -6.46 -0.68 7.16
C VAL A 180 -6.27 -1.79 8.17
N ASP A 181 -5.26 -2.63 7.95
CA ASP A 181 -4.94 -3.73 8.85
C ASP A 181 -3.45 -4.11 8.78
N ASN A 182 -3.11 -5.23 9.39
CA ASN A 182 -1.76 -5.79 9.38
C ASN A 182 -0.71 -4.80 9.89
N TYR A 183 -1.01 -4.19 11.03
CA TYR A 183 -0.11 -3.22 11.68
C TYR A 183 1.15 -3.89 12.19
N ARG A 184 2.28 -3.21 12.00
CA ARG A 184 3.56 -3.58 12.56
C ARG A 184 4.30 -2.33 13.00
N LEU A 185 4.82 -2.34 14.22
CA LEU A 185 5.64 -1.25 14.73
C LEU A 185 6.85 -1.85 15.45
N ILE A 186 8.02 -1.59 14.91
CA ILE A 186 9.28 -2.24 15.32
C ILE A 186 10.37 -1.22 15.57
N ASP A 187 11.31 -1.59 16.41
CA ASP A 187 12.61 -0.95 16.57
C ASP A 187 13.62 -1.65 15.66
N ARG A 188 13.95 -1.03 14.54
CA ARG A 188 14.88 -1.60 13.56
C ARG A 188 16.30 -1.69 14.06
N THR A 189 16.69 -0.82 14.97
CA THR A 189 18.03 -0.76 15.55
C THR A 189 18.24 -1.84 16.59
N ASP A 190 17.17 -2.31 17.23
CA ASP A 190 17.19 -3.39 18.22
C ASP A 190 16.61 -4.69 17.63
N ASP A 191 17.27 -5.22 16.64
CA ASP A 191 16.94 -6.50 15.97
C ASP A 191 15.44 -6.66 15.63
N ASN A 192 14.85 -5.61 15.11
CA ASN A 192 13.43 -5.54 14.74
C ASN A 192 12.47 -5.91 15.89
N ARG A 193 12.83 -5.53 17.10
CA ARG A 193 12.00 -5.77 18.28
C ARG A 193 10.62 -5.12 18.09
N ASP A 194 9.58 -5.88 18.42
CA ASP A 194 8.21 -5.37 18.40
C ASP A 194 8.00 -4.35 19.54
N VAL A 195 7.66 -3.12 19.17
CA VAL A 195 7.35 -2.02 20.09
C VAL A 195 5.89 -1.59 20.03
N SER A 196 5.05 -2.32 19.31
CA SER A 196 3.62 -1.98 19.14
C SER A 196 2.88 -1.88 20.48
N GLY A 197 3.28 -2.64 21.48
CA GLY A 197 2.68 -2.58 22.82
C GLY A 197 2.91 -1.27 23.56
N GLU A 198 3.83 -0.42 23.12
CA GLU A 198 4.08 0.91 23.67
C GLU A 198 3.23 2.01 23.01
N PHE A 199 2.47 1.64 21.95
CA PHE A 199 1.68 2.57 21.16
C PHE A 199 0.20 2.22 21.20
N GLU A 200 -0.65 3.25 21.14
CA GLU A 200 -2.06 3.11 20.80
C GLU A 200 -2.23 3.29 19.29
N ILE A 201 -2.62 2.21 18.61
CA ILE A 201 -2.80 2.19 17.16
C ILE A 201 -4.29 2.26 16.86
N THR A 202 -4.69 3.24 16.03
CA THR A 202 -6.10 3.47 15.69
C THR A 202 -6.29 3.68 14.19
N TRP A 203 -7.44 3.23 13.70
CA TRP A 203 -7.95 3.55 12.38
C TRP A 203 -9.30 4.26 12.53
N ASP A 204 -9.33 5.54 12.17
CA ASP A 204 -10.55 6.34 12.14
C ASP A 204 -11.11 6.38 10.72
N LYS A 205 -12.15 5.60 10.47
CA LYS A 205 -12.83 5.54 9.17
C LYS A 205 -13.44 6.87 8.74
N ALA A 206 -13.93 7.67 9.70
CA ALA A 206 -14.59 8.93 9.39
C ALA A 206 -13.64 9.96 8.78
N SER A 207 -12.40 9.98 9.26
CA SER A 207 -11.35 10.89 8.79
C SER A 207 -10.31 10.22 7.89
N ASN A 208 -10.45 8.94 7.57
CA ASN A 208 -9.45 8.14 6.85
C ASN A 208 -8.05 8.26 7.45
N THR A 209 -7.95 8.26 8.78
CA THR A 209 -6.70 8.51 9.49
C THR A 209 -6.22 7.28 10.24
N VAL A 210 -4.98 6.88 9.97
CA VAL A 210 -4.23 5.89 10.75
C VAL A 210 -3.34 6.65 11.72
N SER A 211 -3.35 6.26 12.98
CA SER A 211 -2.49 6.85 14.02
C SER A 211 -1.84 5.78 14.87
N ALA A 212 -0.62 6.04 15.29
CA ALA A 212 0.07 5.29 16.32
C ALA A 212 0.69 6.31 17.29
N ALA A 213 0.29 6.28 18.55
CA ALA A 213 0.69 7.27 19.54
C ALA A 213 1.32 6.59 20.77
N ARG A 214 2.50 7.03 21.14
CA ARG A 214 3.22 6.63 22.34
C ARG A 214 3.13 7.73 23.40
N SER A 215 2.70 7.38 24.58
CA SER A 215 2.62 8.30 25.71
C SER A 215 3.88 8.28 26.57
N ALA A 216 4.10 9.37 27.30
CA ALA A 216 5.29 9.54 28.15
C ALA A 216 5.38 8.53 29.30
N ASP A 217 4.26 7.96 29.75
CA ASP A 217 4.21 6.95 30.81
C ASP A 217 4.91 5.63 30.44
N LYS A 218 5.21 5.43 29.16
CA LYS A 218 6.01 4.30 28.68
C LYS A 218 7.52 4.45 28.96
N GLY A 219 7.93 5.61 29.46
CA GLY A 219 9.33 5.92 29.74
C GLY A 219 10.08 6.46 28.54
N GLU A 220 11.38 6.67 28.70
CA GLU A 220 12.22 7.20 27.64
C GLU A 220 12.48 6.16 26.55
N MET A 221 12.38 6.59 25.30
CA MET A 221 12.79 5.77 24.14
C MET A 221 14.32 5.62 24.10
N PRO A 222 14.83 4.52 23.57
CA PRO A 222 16.27 4.37 23.37
C PRO A 222 16.80 5.49 22.47
N MET A 223 18.04 5.92 22.70
CA MET A 223 18.67 7.00 21.94
C MET A 223 19.09 6.53 20.55
N ASP A 224 18.87 7.35 19.55
CA ASP A 224 19.37 7.17 18.18
C ASP A 224 18.93 5.85 17.52
N HIS A 225 17.80 5.32 17.93
CA HIS A 225 17.17 4.17 17.27
C HIS A 225 16.26 4.64 16.13
N VAL A 226 15.88 3.70 15.28
CA VAL A 226 14.92 3.92 14.19
C VAL A 226 13.71 3.05 14.42
N TYR A 227 12.55 3.68 14.59
CA TYR A 227 11.25 3.01 14.64
C TYR A 227 10.61 2.99 13.27
N GLU A 228 9.91 1.90 12.96
CA GLU A 228 9.21 1.73 11.70
C GLU A 228 7.79 1.29 11.97
N PHE A 229 6.84 2.10 11.52
CA PHE A 229 5.41 1.81 11.53
C PHE A 229 4.96 1.44 10.13
N SER A 230 4.32 0.29 9.99
CA SER A 230 3.81 -0.16 8.71
C SER A 230 2.42 -0.79 8.83
N PHE A 231 1.65 -0.70 7.75
CA PHE A 231 0.29 -1.20 7.68
C PHE A 231 -0.12 -1.40 6.22
N ASP A 232 -1.15 -2.20 5.99
CA ASP A 232 -1.75 -2.41 4.69
C ASP A 232 -2.96 -1.51 4.51
N VAL A 233 -3.00 -0.79 3.38
CA VAL A 233 -4.17 -0.03 2.92
C VAL A 233 -4.83 -0.82 1.81
N THR A 234 -6.12 -1.15 1.97
CA THR A 234 -6.89 -1.93 1.00
C THR A 234 -8.10 -1.12 0.54
N VAL A 235 -8.34 -1.11 -0.77
CA VAL A 235 -9.57 -0.58 -1.36
C VAL A 235 -10.64 -1.67 -1.30
N SER A 236 -11.72 -1.44 -0.55
CA SER A 236 -12.73 -2.48 -0.27
C SER A 236 -13.64 -2.79 -1.45
N LYS A 237 -13.93 -1.80 -2.29
CA LYS A 237 -14.77 -1.91 -3.49
C LYS A 237 -14.11 -1.20 -4.65
N PRO A 238 -13.08 -1.79 -5.26
CA PRO A 238 -12.37 -1.13 -6.35
C PRO A 238 -13.26 -1.02 -7.59
N SER A 239 -13.27 0.13 -8.22
CA SER A 239 -13.65 0.30 -9.62
C SER A 239 -12.43 0.04 -10.51
N ASP A 240 -12.57 0.18 -11.82
CA ASP A 240 -11.57 -0.27 -12.79
C ASP A 240 -10.16 0.27 -12.54
N PHE A 241 -10.06 1.53 -12.19
CA PHE A 241 -8.78 2.15 -11.89
C PHE A 241 -8.96 3.32 -10.93
N GLN A 242 -8.18 3.32 -9.86
CA GLN A 242 -8.21 4.39 -8.88
C GLN A 242 -6.81 4.73 -8.40
N GLN A 243 -6.61 6.00 -8.12
CA GLN A 243 -5.42 6.51 -7.45
C GLN A 243 -5.71 6.68 -5.96
N VAL A 244 -4.93 6.01 -5.14
CA VAL A 244 -4.97 6.14 -3.69
C VAL A 244 -3.79 7.00 -3.26
N LYS A 245 -4.09 8.17 -2.71
CA LYS A 245 -3.08 9.12 -2.24
C LYS A 245 -3.16 9.21 -0.73
N ASP A 246 -2.02 9.16 -0.07
CA ASP A 246 -1.96 9.35 1.36
C ASP A 246 -0.76 10.21 1.76
N HIS A 247 -0.90 10.91 2.87
CA HIS A 247 0.06 11.84 3.40
C HIS A 247 0.32 11.51 4.87
N ALA A 248 1.58 11.41 5.25
CA ALA A 248 1.97 11.06 6.60
C ALA A 248 2.76 12.17 7.30
N TRP A 249 2.66 12.18 8.61
CA TRP A 249 3.39 13.04 9.52
C TRP A 249 3.89 12.23 10.71
N GLY A 250 4.94 12.72 11.32
CA GLY A 250 5.40 12.27 12.63
C GLY A 250 5.49 13.43 13.60
N GLN A 251 5.27 13.16 14.88
CA GLN A 251 5.48 14.11 15.95
C GLN A 251 6.34 13.47 17.04
N TRP A 252 7.35 14.19 17.48
CA TRP A 252 8.26 13.77 18.51
C TRP A 252 8.15 14.71 19.71
N ASN A 253 7.89 14.15 20.88
CA ASN A 253 7.59 14.93 22.10
C ASN A 253 6.51 16.00 21.80
N HIS A 254 6.74 17.24 22.20
CA HIS A 254 5.84 18.37 21.93
C HIS A 254 6.32 19.26 20.77
N GLU A 255 7.26 18.75 19.97
CA GLU A 255 7.70 19.45 18.78
C GLU A 255 6.55 19.53 17.74
N PRO A 256 6.58 20.49 16.81
CA PRO A 256 5.63 20.52 15.71
C PRO A 256 5.66 19.23 14.88
N GLU A 257 4.51 18.85 14.31
CA GLU A 257 4.47 17.72 13.37
C GLU A 257 5.44 17.96 12.21
N ALA A 258 6.20 16.92 11.87
CA ALA A 258 7.09 16.90 10.73
C ALA A 258 6.47 16.11 9.58
N ASP A 259 6.56 16.65 8.37
CA ASP A 259 6.04 16.02 7.16
C ASP A 259 6.89 14.81 6.78
N ALA A 260 6.25 13.66 6.62
CA ALA A 260 6.88 12.41 6.19
C ALA A 260 6.80 12.16 4.68
N GLY A 261 5.98 12.91 3.99
CA GLY A 261 5.77 12.83 2.56
C GLY A 261 4.37 12.37 2.15
N LYS A 262 4.06 12.68 0.92
CA LYS A 262 2.83 12.27 0.23
C LYS A 262 3.18 11.25 -0.83
N LYS A 263 2.46 10.12 -0.86
CA LYS A 263 2.67 9.03 -1.80
C LYS A 263 1.34 8.61 -2.40
N GLN A 264 1.40 7.95 -3.56
CA GLN A 264 0.22 7.37 -4.18
C GLN A 264 0.51 5.98 -4.72
N PHE A 265 -0.51 5.13 -4.72
CA PHE A 265 -0.51 3.90 -5.47
C PHE A 265 -1.77 3.78 -6.32
N ASP A 266 -1.67 2.99 -7.38
CA ASP A 266 -2.78 2.74 -8.27
C ASP A 266 -3.36 1.36 -7.99
N THR A 267 -4.68 1.23 -8.13
CA THR A 267 -5.36 -0.06 -8.06
C THR A 267 -5.71 -0.55 -9.46
N TRP A 268 -5.92 -1.85 -9.59
CA TRP A 268 -6.37 -2.45 -10.82
C TRP A 268 -7.40 -3.54 -10.55
N ARG A 269 -8.46 -3.50 -11.33
CA ARG A 269 -9.45 -4.57 -11.40
C ARG A 269 -9.49 -5.09 -12.83
N PRO A 270 -9.37 -6.40 -13.07
CA PRO A 270 -9.59 -6.96 -14.39
C PRO A 270 -10.94 -6.54 -14.98
N ASN A 271 -10.96 -6.24 -16.24
CA ASN A 271 -12.19 -5.84 -16.93
C ASN A 271 -12.33 -6.65 -18.24
N PRO A 272 -12.69 -7.93 -18.14
CA PRO A 272 -12.81 -8.80 -19.29
C PRO A 272 -14.06 -8.49 -20.11
N ASP A 273 -13.93 -8.68 -21.42
CA ASP A 273 -15.04 -8.61 -22.38
C ASP A 273 -15.28 -9.97 -23.03
N LYS A 274 -16.52 -10.21 -23.37
CA LYS A 274 -16.96 -11.34 -24.17
C LYS A 274 -17.40 -10.86 -25.53
N SER A 275 -16.92 -11.54 -26.58
CA SER A 275 -17.27 -11.23 -27.96
C SER A 275 -17.48 -12.49 -28.78
N TRP A 276 -18.25 -12.35 -29.85
CA TRP A 276 -18.29 -13.28 -30.96
C TRP A 276 -17.60 -12.65 -32.16
N ILE A 277 -16.79 -13.43 -32.86
CA ILE A 277 -16.14 -13.01 -34.09
C ILE A 277 -16.39 -14.04 -35.19
N ARG A 278 -16.42 -13.60 -36.44
CA ARG A 278 -16.67 -14.44 -37.59
C ARG A 278 -15.44 -14.48 -38.51
N LEU A 279 -15.16 -15.63 -39.08
CA LEU A 279 -14.12 -15.78 -40.07
C LEU A 279 -14.69 -15.45 -41.46
N ASN A 280 -14.14 -14.44 -42.14
CA ASN A 280 -14.55 -14.06 -43.47
C ASN A 280 -13.94 -14.97 -44.55
N ALA A 281 -14.34 -14.76 -45.81
CA ALA A 281 -13.87 -15.56 -46.93
C ALA A 281 -12.37 -15.43 -47.20
N LYS A 282 -11.72 -14.37 -46.69
CA LYS A 282 -10.27 -14.14 -46.81
C LYS A 282 -9.48 -14.83 -45.68
N GLY A 283 -10.16 -15.55 -44.77
CA GLY A 283 -9.52 -16.19 -43.63
C GLY A 283 -9.16 -15.24 -42.49
N GLN A 284 -9.78 -14.09 -42.41
CA GLN A 284 -9.57 -13.10 -41.36
C GLN A 284 -10.78 -13.02 -40.44
N TRP A 285 -10.50 -12.80 -39.15
CA TRP A 285 -11.55 -12.57 -38.17
C TRP A 285 -12.10 -11.16 -38.29
N GLU A 286 -13.40 -11.05 -38.21
CA GLU A 286 -14.14 -9.77 -38.21
C GLU A 286 -15.15 -9.75 -37.06
N ALA A 287 -15.48 -8.56 -36.57
CA ALA A 287 -16.39 -8.38 -35.46
C ALA A 287 -17.82 -8.73 -35.85
N VAL A 288 -18.46 -9.57 -35.03
CA VAL A 288 -19.91 -9.87 -35.15
C VAL A 288 -20.70 -8.98 -34.16
N ILE A 289 -20.10 -8.67 -33.00
CA ILE A 289 -20.71 -7.85 -31.95
C ILE A 289 -19.69 -6.82 -31.49
N ASP A 290 -20.17 -5.59 -31.27
CA ASP A 290 -19.40 -4.58 -30.55
C ASP A 290 -19.35 -4.95 -29.08
N PRO A 291 -18.17 -5.15 -28.47
CA PRO A 291 -18.05 -5.50 -27.06
C PRO A 291 -18.63 -4.48 -26.08
N LYS A 292 -18.83 -3.22 -26.50
CA LYS A 292 -19.49 -2.19 -25.70
C LYS A 292 -20.99 -2.42 -25.55
N GLU A 293 -21.60 -3.10 -26.50
CA GLU A 293 -23.02 -3.31 -26.54
C GLU A 293 -23.38 -4.70 -25.99
N THR A 294 -23.58 -4.77 -24.70
CA THR A 294 -24.00 -6.00 -24.05
C THR A 294 -25.43 -6.38 -24.45
N ASN A 295 -25.68 -7.68 -24.56
CA ASN A 295 -26.99 -8.23 -24.87
C ASN A 295 -27.60 -7.75 -26.22
N ARG A 296 -26.74 -7.34 -27.13
CA ARG A 296 -27.19 -6.93 -28.45
C ARG A 296 -27.82 -8.10 -29.21
N THR A 297 -28.98 -7.87 -29.77
CA THR A 297 -29.76 -8.85 -30.55
C THR A 297 -30.06 -8.42 -31.96
N GLY A 298 -29.33 -7.41 -32.46
CA GLY A 298 -29.54 -6.93 -33.82
C GLY A 298 -29.27 -8.00 -34.87
N ALA A 299 -30.23 -8.30 -35.72
CA ALA A 299 -30.14 -9.38 -36.68
C ALA A 299 -28.97 -9.21 -37.69
N ASP A 300 -28.64 -7.97 -38.02
CA ASP A 300 -27.64 -7.67 -39.05
C ASP A 300 -26.19 -7.96 -38.57
N ASP A 301 -25.91 -7.83 -37.27
CA ASP A 301 -24.56 -7.90 -36.75
C ASP A 301 -24.25 -9.25 -36.10
N MET A 302 -25.29 -9.98 -35.71
CA MET A 302 -25.14 -11.22 -34.92
C MET A 302 -25.75 -12.42 -35.59
N THR A 303 -26.27 -12.25 -36.77
CA THR A 303 -26.95 -13.33 -37.51
C THR A 303 -25.95 -14.22 -38.20
N LEU A 304 -26.04 -15.53 -37.91
CA LEU A 304 -25.19 -16.55 -38.46
C LEU A 304 -26.02 -17.47 -39.37
N LEU A 305 -25.41 -17.92 -40.47
CA LEU A 305 -25.94 -19.00 -41.29
C LEU A 305 -25.35 -20.32 -40.83
N ASP A 306 -26.08 -21.43 -41.05
CA ASP A 306 -25.56 -22.76 -40.71
C ASP A 306 -24.23 -22.97 -41.45
N GLY A 307 -23.22 -23.45 -40.72
CA GLY A 307 -21.89 -23.65 -41.24
C GLY A 307 -20.93 -22.43 -41.20
N ASP A 308 -21.41 -21.25 -40.85
CA ASP A 308 -20.52 -20.11 -40.65
C ASP A 308 -19.42 -20.40 -39.65
N ARG A 309 -18.19 -20.05 -39.99
CA ARG A 309 -17.05 -20.14 -39.05
C ARG A 309 -17.05 -18.97 -38.09
N VAL A 310 -17.07 -19.28 -36.81
CA VAL A 310 -17.13 -18.28 -35.74
C VAL A 310 -16.16 -18.67 -34.63
N ALA A 311 -15.87 -17.71 -33.76
CA ALA A 311 -15.18 -17.99 -32.52
C ALA A 311 -15.87 -17.27 -31.35
N SER A 312 -15.89 -17.98 -30.24
CA SER A 312 -16.21 -17.42 -28.93
C SER A 312 -14.93 -16.86 -28.30
N VAL A 313 -14.96 -15.63 -27.84
CA VAL A 313 -13.77 -14.92 -27.39
C VAL A 313 -13.96 -14.34 -26.01
N VAL A 314 -13.03 -14.63 -25.10
CA VAL A 314 -12.88 -13.93 -23.83
C VAL A 314 -11.62 -13.08 -23.91
N ASN A 315 -11.80 -11.76 -23.80
CA ASN A 315 -10.69 -10.82 -23.84
C ASN A 315 -10.41 -10.30 -22.44
N GLY A 316 -9.31 -10.76 -21.83
CA GLY A 316 -8.87 -10.37 -20.52
C GLY A 316 -7.89 -9.20 -20.55
N THR A 317 -7.71 -8.55 -19.43
CA THR A 317 -6.80 -7.40 -19.27
C THR A 317 -5.74 -7.68 -18.21
N ILE A 318 -4.55 -7.15 -18.44
CA ILE A 318 -3.42 -7.22 -17.50
C ILE A 318 -2.84 -5.81 -17.37
N ALA A 319 -2.85 -5.29 -16.14
CA ALA A 319 -2.31 -3.96 -15.85
C ALA A 319 -0.79 -3.93 -15.99
N LYS A 320 -0.26 -2.76 -16.35
CA LYS A 320 1.18 -2.47 -16.25
C LYS A 320 1.60 -2.26 -14.80
N ASN A 321 2.91 -2.32 -14.55
CA ASN A 321 3.53 -2.02 -13.25
C ASN A 321 3.01 -2.87 -12.09
N LEU A 322 2.68 -4.13 -12.33
CA LEU A 322 2.31 -5.03 -11.24
C LEU A 322 3.49 -5.18 -10.27
N ILE A 323 3.25 -4.94 -8.99
CA ILE A 323 4.26 -5.08 -7.93
C ILE A 323 4.54 -6.54 -7.61
N GLN A 324 3.59 -7.43 -7.91
CA GLN A 324 3.69 -8.88 -7.71
C GLN A 324 3.14 -9.60 -8.92
N ALA A 325 3.76 -10.72 -9.27
CA ALA A 325 3.18 -11.64 -10.25
C ALA A 325 1.87 -12.23 -9.69
N PRO A 326 0.81 -12.36 -10.52
CA PRO A 326 -0.39 -13.06 -10.09
C PRO A 326 -0.06 -14.51 -9.67
N GLU A 327 -0.64 -14.95 -8.55
CA GLU A 327 -0.52 -16.36 -8.12
C GLU A 327 -1.34 -17.28 -9.02
N THR A 328 -2.48 -16.79 -9.51
CA THR A 328 -3.34 -17.46 -10.47
C THR A 328 -3.87 -16.46 -11.49
N LEU A 329 -4.02 -16.89 -12.72
CA LEU A 329 -4.63 -16.15 -13.81
C LEU A 329 -5.37 -17.13 -14.71
N THR A 330 -6.70 -16.94 -14.82
CA THR A 330 -7.56 -17.82 -15.62
C THR A 330 -8.52 -17.02 -16.47
N LEU A 331 -8.81 -17.53 -17.66
CA LEU A 331 -9.90 -17.10 -18.53
C LEU A 331 -10.88 -18.27 -18.69
N THR A 332 -12.15 -18.03 -18.50
CA THR A 332 -13.19 -19.05 -18.61
C THR A 332 -14.26 -18.59 -19.58
N ASP A 333 -14.72 -19.52 -20.42
CA ASP A 333 -15.80 -19.35 -21.37
C ASP A 333 -16.84 -20.46 -21.16
N ASP A 334 -18.10 -20.09 -21.04
CA ASP A 334 -19.22 -21.02 -20.92
C ASP A 334 -20.31 -20.64 -21.93
N TRP A 335 -20.40 -21.38 -23.03
CA TRP A 335 -21.42 -21.17 -24.07
C TRP A 335 -22.62 -22.10 -23.96
N SER A 336 -22.88 -22.64 -22.77
CA SER A 336 -24.01 -23.59 -22.55
C SER A 336 -25.35 -23.06 -23.05
N ALA A 337 -25.61 -21.76 -22.87
CA ALA A 337 -26.84 -21.14 -23.36
C ALA A 337 -26.86 -20.95 -24.89
N ALA A 338 -25.71 -20.94 -25.57
CA ALA A 338 -25.58 -20.82 -27.02
C ALA A 338 -25.32 -22.17 -27.70
N ASP A 339 -25.32 -23.27 -26.96
CA ASP A 339 -25.00 -24.61 -27.48
C ASP A 339 -25.94 -25.06 -28.62
N TYR A 340 -27.16 -24.55 -28.66
CA TYR A 340 -28.12 -24.82 -29.73
C TYR A 340 -27.67 -24.32 -31.12
N LEU A 341 -26.77 -23.31 -31.16
CA LEU A 341 -26.29 -22.69 -32.39
C LEU A 341 -24.79 -22.85 -32.62
N PHE A 342 -24.00 -22.96 -31.57
CA PHE A 342 -22.55 -22.97 -31.66
C PHE A 342 -21.97 -24.35 -31.35
N ASP A 343 -21.19 -24.90 -32.29
CA ASP A 343 -20.46 -26.16 -32.15
C ASP A 343 -18.95 -25.85 -32.19
N ALA A 344 -18.32 -25.94 -31.02
CA ALA A 344 -16.89 -25.69 -30.88
C ALA A 344 -16.04 -26.75 -31.56
N ASP A 345 -14.94 -26.35 -32.13
CA ASP A 345 -13.92 -27.26 -32.65
C ASP A 345 -13.25 -28.02 -31.49
N ASP A 346 -12.44 -28.99 -31.83
CA ASP A 346 -11.63 -29.75 -30.89
C ASP A 346 -10.72 -28.84 -30.06
N LYS A 347 -10.48 -29.22 -28.80
CA LYS A 347 -9.63 -28.47 -27.84
C LYS A 347 -8.27 -28.07 -28.43
N SER A 348 -7.69 -28.85 -29.30
CA SER A 348 -6.41 -28.56 -29.96
C SER A 348 -6.42 -27.30 -30.83
N LYS A 349 -7.59 -26.81 -31.20
CA LYS A 349 -7.77 -25.57 -32.00
C LYS A 349 -7.91 -24.30 -31.17
N ILE A 350 -8.11 -24.43 -29.86
CA ILE A 350 -8.22 -23.32 -28.97
C ILE A 350 -6.86 -22.61 -28.85
N ARG A 351 -6.89 -21.28 -28.82
CA ARG A 351 -5.67 -20.46 -28.73
C ARG A 351 -5.81 -19.38 -27.67
N VAL A 352 -4.67 -19.04 -27.09
CA VAL A 352 -4.52 -17.85 -26.26
C VAL A 352 -3.53 -16.93 -26.94
N TYR A 353 -3.99 -15.72 -27.22
CA TYR A 353 -3.16 -14.68 -27.83
C TYR A 353 -2.92 -13.55 -26.83
N GLU A 354 -1.81 -12.86 -26.99
CA GLU A 354 -1.56 -11.61 -26.25
C GLU A 354 -1.15 -10.49 -27.19
N ALA A 355 -1.45 -9.28 -26.79
CA ALA A 355 -0.97 -8.04 -27.41
C ALA A 355 -0.81 -6.97 -26.34
N ASP A 356 -0.07 -5.92 -26.65
CA ASP A 356 -0.05 -4.71 -25.84
C ASP A 356 -1.42 -4.05 -25.93
N ALA A 357 -1.94 -3.57 -24.80
CA ALA A 357 -3.24 -2.92 -24.77
C ALA A 357 -3.17 -1.59 -25.51
N GLY A 358 -4.03 -1.45 -26.50
CA GLY A 358 -4.23 -0.18 -27.21
C GLY A 358 -5.07 0.81 -26.40
N THR A 359 -5.23 2.00 -26.94
CA THR A 359 -6.09 3.03 -26.37
C THR A 359 -7.58 2.73 -26.57
N ASP A 360 -7.91 1.94 -27.60
CA ASP A 360 -9.26 1.44 -27.87
C ASP A 360 -9.28 -0.08 -27.75
N ARG A 361 -9.75 -0.55 -26.59
CA ARG A 361 -9.78 -1.97 -26.27
C ARG A 361 -10.78 -2.76 -27.13
N GLU A 362 -11.90 -2.16 -27.45
CA GLU A 362 -12.96 -2.85 -28.20
C GLU A 362 -12.58 -3.14 -29.64
N SER A 363 -11.86 -2.24 -30.27
CA SER A 363 -11.38 -2.45 -31.64
C SER A 363 -10.24 -3.46 -31.73
N SER A 364 -9.61 -3.80 -30.61
CA SER A 364 -8.43 -4.66 -30.60
C SER A 364 -8.74 -6.15 -30.61
N VAL A 365 -9.98 -6.58 -30.36
CA VAL A 365 -10.34 -8.02 -30.28
C VAL A 365 -10.03 -8.77 -31.56
N THR A 366 -10.51 -8.27 -32.71
CA THR A 366 -10.24 -8.90 -34.02
C THR A 366 -8.78 -8.72 -34.43
N ASP A 367 -8.17 -7.61 -34.10
CA ASP A 367 -6.76 -7.36 -34.36
C ASP A 367 -5.87 -8.36 -33.61
N ILE A 368 -6.17 -8.64 -32.32
CA ILE A 368 -5.48 -9.64 -31.54
C ILE A 368 -5.70 -11.05 -32.10
N ALA A 369 -6.94 -11.37 -32.49
CA ALA A 369 -7.25 -12.68 -33.08
C ALA A 369 -6.51 -12.92 -34.41
N ASN A 370 -6.29 -11.86 -35.22
CA ASN A 370 -5.60 -11.93 -36.49
C ASN A 370 -4.07 -11.82 -36.36
N HIS A 371 -3.56 -11.01 -35.41
CA HIS A 371 -2.16 -10.59 -35.36
C HIS A 371 -1.51 -10.71 -33.99
N GLY A 372 -2.23 -11.13 -32.96
CA GLY A 372 -1.68 -11.30 -31.61
C GLY A 372 -0.61 -12.38 -31.56
N ARG A 373 0.25 -12.29 -30.55
CA ARG A 373 1.26 -13.31 -30.29
C ARG A 373 0.59 -14.55 -29.68
N ASP A 374 0.82 -15.72 -30.28
CA ASP A 374 0.33 -16.99 -29.75
C ASP A 374 1.15 -17.40 -28.53
N VAL A 375 0.51 -17.44 -27.37
CA VAL A 375 1.09 -17.86 -26.10
C VAL A 375 0.43 -19.11 -25.53
N THR A 376 -0.31 -19.84 -26.35
CA THR A 376 -1.10 -21.01 -25.95
C THR A 376 -0.26 -22.05 -25.21
N ASP A 377 0.99 -22.27 -25.61
CA ASP A 377 1.91 -23.21 -25.00
C ASP A 377 2.29 -22.86 -23.54
N GLN A 378 2.07 -21.61 -23.12
CA GLN A 378 2.31 -21.17 -21.75
C GLN A 378 1.06 -21.24 -20.87
N TRP A 379 -0.04 -21.75 -21.41
CA TRP A 379 -1.31 -21.91 -20.73
C TRP A 379 -1.76 -23.36 -20.77
N THR A 380 -2.53 -23.77 -19.77
CA THR A 380 -3.19 -25.09 -19.76
C THR A 380 -4.65 -24.90 -20.13
N ILE A 381 -5.09 -25.58 -21.19
CA ILE A 381 -6.46 -25.52 -21.68
C ILE A 381 -7.20 -26.77 -21.21
N THR A 382 -8.32 -26.59 -20.54
CA THR A 382 -9.28 -27.68 -20.23
C THR A 382 -10.61 -27.39 -20.90
N MET A 383 -11.28 -28.42 -21.37
CA MET A 383 -12.58 -28.36 -22.02
C MET A 383 -13.48 -29.45 -21.46
N GLU A 384 -14.54 -29.03 -20.79
CA GLU A 384 -15.55 -29.91 -20.20
C GLU A 384 -16.93 -29.48 -20.70
N GLY A 385 -17.50 -30.26 -21.64
CA GLY A 385 -18.77 -29.87 -22.28
C GLY A 385 -18.66 -28.53 -22.99
N THR A 386 -19.46 -27.57 -22.55
CA THR A 386 -19.53 -26.21 -23.09
C THR A 386 -18.69 -25.19 -22.30
N THR A 387 -17.84 -25.66 -21.41
CA THR A 387 -16.97 -24.79 -20.59
C THR A 387 -15.51 -25.03 -20.95
N VAL A 388 -14.81 -23.97 -21.27
CA VAL A 388 -13.36 -23.94 -21.50
C VAL A 388 -12.71 -23.07 -20.45
N THR A 389 -11.66 -23.57 -19.84
CA THR A 389 -10.83 -22.82 -18.90
C THR A 389 -9.39 -22.82 -19.40
N ALA A 390 -8.83 -21.64 -19.57
CA ALA A 390 -7.42 -21.42 -19.85
C ALA A 390 -6.73 -20.89 -18.59
N THR A 391 -5.73 -21.62 -18.11
CA THR A 391 -4.99 -21.29 -16.89
C THR A 391 -3.54 -20.96 -17.24
N ALA A 392 -3.10 -19.76 -16.89
CA ALA A 392 -1.72 -19.32 -17.13
C ALA A 392 -0.73 -20.16 -16.31
N GLY A 393 0.34 -20.60 -16.96
CA GLY A 393 1.46 -21.27 -16.30
C GLY A 393 2.27 -20.30 -15.44
N GLN A 394 3.08 -20.86 -14.55
CA GLN A 394 3.90 -20.07 -13.61
C GLN A 394 4.85 -19.12 -14.33
N THR A 395 5.56 -19.59 -15.35
CA THR A 395 6.52 -18.78 -16.11
C THR A 395 5.83 -17.59 -16.77
N TYR A 396 4.66 -17.79 -17.35
CA TYR A 396 3.87 -16.71 -17.95
C TYR A 396 3.47 -15.69 -16.89
N ARG A 397 2.94 -16.13 -15.76
CA ARG A 397 2.51 -15.25 -14.67
C ARG A 397 3.67 -14.43 -14.10
N GLU A 398 4.82 -15.06 -13.87
CA GLU A 398 6.01 -14.36 -13.37
C GLU A 398 6.52 -13.28 -14.34
N GLY A 399 6.37 -13.50 -15.63
CA GLY A 399 6.70 -12.52 -16.67
C GLY A 399 5.81 -11.28 -16.69
N LEU A 400 4.70 -11.28 -15.95
CA LEU A 400 3.77 -10.13 -15.91
C LEU A 400 4.17 -9.08 -14.89
N LYS A 401 5.08 -9.42 -13.96
CA LYS A 401 5.55 -8.47 -12.95
C LYS A 401 6.35 -7.33 -13.60
N GLY A 402 5.98 -6.10 -13.25
CA GLY A 402 6.75 -4.90 -13.63
C GLY A 402 6.69 -4.54 -15.11
N LEU A 403 5.75 -5.08 -15.87
CA LEU A 403 5.56 -4.68 -17.28
C LEU A 403 5.31 -3.18 -17.40
N LYS A 404 5.94 -2.55 -18.40
CA LYS A 404 5.79 -1.11 -18.63
C LYS A 404 4.56 -0.77 -19.47
N THR A 405 3.99 -1.75 -20.18
CA THR A 405 2.80 -1.60 -21.01
C THR A 405 1.76 -2.63 -20.56
N ALA A 406 0.52 -2.19 -20.37
CA ALA A 406 -0.61 -3.08 -20.12
C ALA A 406 -0.80 -4.05 -21.28
N LYS A 407 -1.31 -5.24 -20.99
CA LYS A 407 -1.57 -6.28 -22.00
C LYS A 407 -3.04 -6.66 -22.05
N GLN A 408 -3.44 -7.17 -23.22
CA GLN A 408 -4.65 -7.93 -23.40
C GLN A 408 -4.28 -9.39 -23.67
N VAL A 409 -5.01 -10.30 -23.04
CA VAL A 409 -4.92 -11.74 -23.29
C VAL A 409 -6.27 -12.25 -23.75
N THR A 410 -6.28 -12.97 -24.87
CA THR A 410 -7.49 -13.34 -25.57
C THR A 410 -7.57 -14.85 -25.67
N LEU A 411 -8.59 -15.43 -25.03
CA LEU A 411 -8.97 -16.83 -25.21
C LEU A 411 -9.90 -16.92 -26.42
N LEU A 412 -9.47 -17.63 -27.45
CA LEU A 412 -10.21 -17.81 -28.68
C LEU A 412 -10.61 -19.28 -28.85
N ILE A 413 -11.92 -19.53 -28.91
CA ILE A 413 -12.49 -20.85 -29.08
C ILE A 413 -13.19 -20.89 -30.46
N PRO A 414 -12.53 -21.46 -31.47
CA PRO A 414 -13.11 -21.54 -32.80
C PRO A 414 -14.15 -22.64 -32.89
N GLY A 415 -15.08 -22.46 -33.81
CA GLY A 415 -16.12 -23.41 -34.10
C GLY A 415 -16.93 -22.99 -35.30
N LYS A 416 -18.13 -23.50 -35.39
CA LYS A 416 -19.07 -23.18 -36.47
C LYS A 416 -20.46 -23.00 -35.92
N ALA A 417 -21.25 -22.20 -36.65
CA ALA A 417 -22.69 -22.20 -36.48
C ALA A 417 -23.23 -23.57 -36.99
N ALA A 418 -23.65 -24.40 -36.06
CA ALA A 418 -24.22 -25.72 -36.37
C ALA A 418 -25.56 -25.82 -35.68
N TYR A 419 -26.60 -25.59 -36.42
CA TYR A 419 -27.94 -25.53 -35.90
C TYR A 419 -28.34 -26.81 -35.19
N ALA A 420 -28.93 -26.69 -34.03
CA ALA A 420 -29.28 -27.80 -33.16
C ALA A 420 -28.09 -28.77 -32.94
N ASN A 421 -26.89 -28.24 -32.67
CA ASN A 421 -25.69 -28.98 -32.37
C ASN A 421 -25.32 -29.99 -33.49
N GLY A 422 -25.33 -29.54 -34.74
CA GLY A 422 -24.93 -30.32 -35.90
C GLY A 422 -26.05 -31.15 -36.53
N LYS A 423 -27.28 -31.05 -36.05
CA LYS A 423 -28.43 -31.76 -36.62
C LYS A 423 -28.98 -31.07 -37.89
N GLY A 424 -28.51 -29.85 -38.17
CA GLY A 424 -28.82 -29.13 -39.36
C GLY A 424 -30.15 -28.36 -39.37
N THR A 425 -30.41 -27.69 -40.50
CA THR A 425 -31.54 -26.76 -40.65
C THR A 425 -32.91 -27.44 -40.57
N GLY A 426 -33.01 -28.67 -41.02
CA GLY A 426 -34.27 -29.44 -40.91
C GLY A 426 -34.71 -29.66 -39.48
N GLN A 427 -33.79 -30.04 -38.59
CA GLN A 427 -34.08 -30.23 -37.17
C GLN A 427 -34.51 -28.92 -36.52
N VAL A 428 -33.84 -27.81 -36.84
CA VAL A 428 -34.19 -26.49 -36.26
C VAL A 428 -35.61 -26.07 -36.67
N ARG A 429 -35.98 -26.28 -37.95
CA ARG A 429 -37.36 -26.02 -38.40
C ARG A 429 -38.39 -26.82 -37.64
N ASP A 430 -38.13 -28.10 -37.45
CA ASP A 430 -39.00 -29.00 -36.66
C ASP A 430 -39.13 -28.53 -35.21
N ASP A 431 -38.03 -28.19 -34.59
CA ASP A 431 -37.99 -27.73 -33.22
C ASP A 431 -38.83 -26.44 -32.98
N PHE A 432 -38.96 -25.60 -34.00
CA PHE A 432 -39.78 -24.39 -33.98
C PHE A 432 -41.15 -24.56 -34.64
N GLY A 433 -41.50 -25.74 -35.11
CA GLY A 433 -42.78 -26.03 -35.76
C GLY A 433 -42.90 -25.34 -37.12
N LYS A 434 -41.82 -25.15 -37.86
CA LYS A 434 -41.76 -24.44 -39.12
C LYS A 434 -41.70 -25.39 -40.32
N GLN A 435 -42.37 -25.03 -41.41
CA GLN A 435 -42.28 -25.73 -42.67
C GLN A 435 -40.98 -25.36 -43.41
N SER A 436 -40.55 -26.18 -44.34
CA SER A 436 -39.32 -25.95 -45.12
C SER A 436 -39.35 -24.67 -45.98
N SER A 437 -40.53 -24.18 -46.33
CA SER A 437 -40.74 -22.94 -47.07
C SER A 437 -40.78 -21.70 -46.22
N ASP A 438 -40.87 -21.83 -44.88
CA ASP A 438 -40.95 -20.71 -43.97
C ASP A 438 -39.58 -20.08 -43.71
N GLU A 439 -39.54 -18.76 -43.63
CA GLU A 439 -38.40 -18.07 -43.09
C GLU A 439 -38.33 -18.29 -41.58
N LEU A 440 -37.14 -18.55 -41.08
CA LEU A 440 -36.92 -18.69 -39.66
C LEU A 440 -35.70 -17.87 -39.20
N SER A 441 -35.96 -16.93 -38.30
CA SER A 441 -34.94 -16.21 -37.56
C SER A 441 -35.10 -16.52 -36.07
N PHE A 442 -34.02 -16.85 -35.39
CA PHE A 442 -34.09 -17.22 -34.00
C PHE A 442 -32.89 -16.76 -33.21
N CYS A 443 -33.12 -16.13 -32.05
CA CYS A 443 -32.13 -15.70 -31.05
C CYS A 443 -32.29 -16.44 -29.72
N THR A 444 -33.19 -17.42 -29.70
CA THR A 444 -33.49 -18.26 -28.55
C THR A 444 -33.52 -19.73 -28.98
N ALA A 445 -33.27 -20.61 -28.03
CA ALA A 445 -33.53 -22.04 -28.21
C ALA A 445 -35.04 -22.33 -28.14
N PRO A 446 -35.50 -23.56 -28.53
CA PRO A 446 -36.91 -23.94 -28.44
C PRO A 446 -37.53 -23.78 -27.06
N ASP A 447 -36.74 -23.88 -25.98
CA ASP A 447 -37.17 -23.67 -24.60
C ASP A 447 -37.31 -22.21 -24.19
N GLY A 448 -37.06 -21.27 -25.15
CA GLY A 448 -37.14 -19.83 -24.95
C GLY A 448 -35.92 -19.20 -24.31
N LYS A 449 -34.89 -19.96 -23.98
CA LYS A 449 -33.66 -19.41 -23.45
C LYS A 449 -32.85 -18.70 -24.53
N ALA A 450 -32.41 -17.47 -24.24
CA ALA A 450 -31.60 -16.68 -25.14
C ALA A 450 -30.25 -17.35 -25.39
N LEU A 451 -29.79 -17.28 -26.65
CA LEU A 451 -28.50 -17.83 -27.09
C LEU A 451 -27.35 -16.91 -26.65
N THR A 452 -27.17 -16.78 -25.36
CA THR A 452 -26.13 -15.96 -24.74
C THR A 452 -24.87 -16.74 -24.47
N ASN A 453 -23.77 -16.02 -24.35
CA ASN A 453 -22.49 -16.58 -23.97
C ASN A 453 -21.91 -15.76 -22.82
N LYS A 454 -21.32 -16.42 -21.84
CA LYS A 454 -20.72 -15.79 -20.66
C LYS A 454 -19.31 -16.26 -20.45
N GLY A 455 -18.50 -15.41 -19.84
CA GLY A 455 -17.13 -15.73 -19.50
C GLY A 455 -16.71 -15.00 -18.25
N SER A 456 -15.47 -15.20 -17.88
CA SER A 456 -14.86 -14.56 -16.72
C SER A 456 -13.34 -14.52 -16.85
N GLN A 457 -12.76 -13.57 -16.11
CA GLN A 457 -11.33 -13.57 -15.80
C GLN A 457 -11.16 -13.67 -14.30
N SER A 458 -10.29 -14.58 -13.87
CA SER A 458 -9.89 -14.70 -12.48
C SER A 458 -8.43 -14.32 -12.32
N VAL A 459 -8.18 -13.46 -11.32
CA VAL A 459 -6.83 -13.13 -10.89
C VAL A 459 -6.78 -13.37 -9.38
N ASN A 460 -5.95 -14.28 -8.94
CA ASN A 460 -5.87 -14.73 -7.55
C ASN A 460 -7.26 -15.13 -7.02
N THR A 461 -7.79 -14.42 -6.02
CA THR A 461 -9.09 -14.74 -5.42
C THR A 461 -10.27 -14.01 -6.07
N HIS A 462 -10.01 -13.12 -7.04
CA HIS A 462 -11.05 -12.32 -7.68
C HIS A 462 -11.46 -12.90 -9.03
N THR A 463 -12.76 -13.12 -9.19
CA THR A 463 -13.37 -13.52 -10.46
C THR A 463 -14.30 -12.44 -10.94
N ILE A 464 -14.02 -11.90 -12.13
CA ILE A 464 -14.80 -10.84 -12.74
C ILE A 464 -15.54 -11.40 -13.95
N PRO A 465 -16.88 -11.33 -13.97
CA PRO A 465 -17.65 -11.79 -15.11
C PRO A 465 -17.54 -10.82 -16.30
N THR A 466 -17.72 -11.37 -17.47
CA THR A 466 -17.87 -10.59 -18.71
C THR A 466 -19.31 -10.14 -18.92
N ASN A 467 -19.54 -9.29 -19.93
CA ASN A 467 -20.83 -9.13 -20.57
C ASN A 467 -21.31 -10.47 -21.17
N GLU A 468 -22.59 -10.57 -21.51
CA GLU A 468 -23.22 -11.78 -22.05
C GLU A 468 -23.84 -11.52 -23.42
N PRO A 469 -23.03 -11.51 -24.51
CA PRO A 469 -23.54 -11.26 -25.85
C PRO A 469 -24.39 -12.43 -26.37
N LYS A 470 -25.34 -12.12 -27.25
CA LYS A 470 -26.24 -13.10 -27.90
C LYS A 470 -25.85 -13.31 -29.35
N ILE A 471 -26.16 -14.46 -29.87
CA ILE A 471 -26.11 -14.77 -31.30
C ILE A 471 -27.48 -15.23 -31.79
N CYS A 472 -27.70 -15.07 -33.08
CA CYS A 472 -28.94 -15.45 -33.75
C CYS A 472 -28.65 -16.32 -34.96
N GLY A 473 -29.53 -17.24 -35.23
CA GLY A 473 -29.50 -18.00 -36.49
C GLY A 473 -30.53 -17.50 -37.46
N TYR A 474 -30.26 -17.71 -38.74
CA TYR A 474 -31.16 -17.38 -39.83
C TYR A 474 -31.25 -18.50 -40.83
N ILE A 475 -32.46 -18.92 -41.17
CA ILE A 475 -32.74 -19.87 -42.21
C ILE A 475 -33.63 -19.17 -43.25
N PRO A 476 -33.13 -18.91 -44.47
CA PRO A 476 -33.93 -18.28 -45.47
C PRO A 476 -35.08 -19.19 -45.93
N PRO A 477 -36.15 -18.59 -46.49
CA PRO A 477 -37.24 -19.37 -47.08
C PRO A 477 -36.69 -20.13 -48.30
N VAL A 478 -37.21 -21.35 -48.51
CA VAL A 478 -36.91 -22.10 -49.72
C VAL A 478 -37.77 -21.54 -50.85
N VAL A 479 -37.15 -20.86 -51.78
CA VAL A 479 -37.81 -20.37 -53.00
C VAL A 479 -37.47 -21.40 -54.11
N LYS A 480 -38.50 -22.02 -54.63
CA LYS A 480 -38.36 -22.87 -55.79
C LYS A 480 -38.52 -21.98 -57.00
N ASP A 481 -37.40 -21.72 -57.65
CA ASP A 481 -37.41 -21.01 -58.93
C ASP A 481 -37.31 -22.08 -60.04
N VAL A 482 -38.36 -22.17 -60.84
CA VAL A 482 -38.36 -23.05 -61.98
C VAL A 482 -38.21 -22.21 -63.21
N VAL A 483 -37.04 -22.27 -63.79
CA VAL A 483 -36.80 -21.70 -65.08
C VAL A 483 -37.41 -22.61 -66.14
N GLY A 484 -38.50 -22.25 -66.65
CA GLY A 484 -39.10 -22.96 -67.77
C GLY A 484 -38.28 -22.78 -69.04
N GLU A 485 -37.86 -23.88 -69.63
CA GLU A 485 -37.40 -23.88 -71.01
C GLU A 485 -38.60 -23.95 -71.91
N SER A 486 -38.75 -22.96 -72.80
CA SER A 486 -39.66 -23.08 -73.86
C SER A 486 -39.12 -24.05 -74.89
N SER A 487 -39.69 -25.23 -74.95
CA SER A 487 -39.43 -26.08 -76.11
C SER A 487 -40.11 -25.50 -77.39
N GLN A 488 -39.42 -25.53 -78.53
CA GLN A 488 -40.04 -25.26 -79.81
C GLN A 488 -41.18 -26.28 -80.06
N GLY A 489 -42.34 -25.95 -79.68
CA GLY A 489 -43.48 -26.84 -79.83
C GLY A 489 -44.62 -26.55 -78.88
N GLY A 490 -44.50 -25.59 -78.10
CA GLY A 490 -45.65 -24.97 -77.48
C GLY A 490 -46.11 -25.49 -76.14
N ASP A 491 -45.44 -26.42 -75.55
CA ASP A 491 -45.74 -26.78 -74.16
C ASP A 491 -44.76 -26.08 -73.22
N GLN A 492 -45.21 -24.99 -72.69
CA GLN A 492 -44.50 -24.36 -71.58
C GLN A 492 -44.83 -25.08 -70.29
N ALA A 493 -43.86 -25.66 -69.73
CA ALA A 493 -43.98 -25.96 -68.32
C ALA A 493 -43.84 -24.65 -67.56
N SER A 494 -44.93 -24.04 -67.20
CA SER A 494 -44.94 -22.99 -66.18
C SER A 494 -45.00 -23.70 -64.86
N VAL A 495 -44.03 -23.44 -64.07
CA VAL A 495 -44.05 -23.91 -62.71
C VAL A 495 -43.82 -22.68 -61.80
N ASP A 496 -44.77 -22.46 -60.98
CA ASP A 496 -44.74 -21.43 -59.98
C ASP A 496 -43.97 -21.87 -58.73
#